data_5d5b91cbfbc1c0b1918cfbed07ecc755
#
_entry.id   5d5b91cbfbc1c0b1918cfbed07ecc755
#
_cell.length_a   1.000
_cell.length_b   1.000
_cell.length_c   1.000
_cell.angle_alpha   90.00
_cell.angle_beta   90.00
_cell.angle_gamma   90.00
#
_symmetry.space_group_name_H-M   'P 1'
#
loop_
_entity.id
_entity.type
_entity.pdbx_description
1 polymer ?
#
loop_
_entity_poly.entity_id
_entity_poly.type
_entity_poly.pdbx_seq_one_letter_code
_entity_poly.pdbx_strand_id
1 'polypeptide(L)'
;ALAEAFIFYPVERFDLVGKQILKSNKKWYIVDTGLRNYILPRRHYDLGFTLENIVYLELLRRRYRVNIGKYENTEIDFVAQKQGEITYFQVTADMTSEETFQREMRPFTNIRDNYPKIVLTLDHFSSGNYDGIQVVNVMDWLLD
;
A
#
# COMPACT_ATOMS: atom_id res chain seq x y z
N ALA A 1 10.43 -18.05 -15.12
CA ALA A 1 9.86 -16.85 -15.72
C ALA A 1 10.29 -15.58 -14.97
N LEU A 2 9.69 -14.39 -15.26
CA LEU A 2 10.12 -13.10 -14.70
C LEU A 2 9.98 -13.02 -13.16
N ALA A 3 9.03 -13.73 -12.56
CA ALA A 3 8.91 -13.85 -11.11
C ALA A 3 10.07 -14.65 -10.50
N GLU A 4 10.54 -15.69 -11.17
CA GLU A 4 11.69 -16.48 -10.73
C GLU A 4 13.02 -15.71 -10.87
N ALA A 5 13.07 -14.76 -11.80
CA ALA A 5 14.20 -13.84 -11.95
C ALA A 5 14.15 -12.67 -10.93
N PHE A 6 13.20 -12.67 -9.99
CA PHE A 6 12.98 -11.61 -8.98
C PHE A 6 12.78 -10.21 -9.58
N ILE A 7 12.26 -10.13 -10.79
CA ILE A 7 11.92 -8.85 -11.44
C ILE A 7 10.51 -8.40 -11.06
N PHE A 8 9.59 -9.35 -10.90
CA PHE A 8 8.20 -9.12 -10.49
C PHE A 8 7.86 -9.89 -9.22
N TYR A 9 7.18 -9.24 -8.30
CA TYR A 9 6.64 -9.83 -7.10
C TYR A 9 5.13 -9.99 -7.20
N PRO A 10 4.60 -11.22 -7.26
CA PRO A 10 3.17 -11.46 -7.13
C PRO A 10 2.75 -11.33 -5.67
N VAL A 11 1.80 -10.46 -5.38
CA VAL A 11 1.27 -10.25 -4.04
C VAL A 11 -0.16 -10.75 -3.97
N GLU A 12 -0.40 -11.67 -3.04
CA GLU A 12 -1.71 -12.28 -2.83
C GLU A 12 -2.61 -11.35 -2.01
N ARG A 13 -3.92 -11.49 -2.19
CA ARG A 13 -4.90 -10.79 -1.37
C ARG A 13 -5.18 -11.55 -0.09
N PHE A 14 -5.33 -10.82 0.98
CA PHE A 14 -5.78 -11.31 2.28
C PHE A 14 -7.17 -10.78 2.57
N ASP A 15 -8.12 -11.68 2.72
CA ASP A 15 -9.48 -11.34 3.13
C ASP A 15 -9.52 -11.13 4.64
N LEU A 16 -9.78 -9.89 5.06
CA LEU A 16 -9.81 -9.53 6.48
C LEU A 16 -11.04 -10.09 7.20
N VAL A 17 -12.14 -10.31 6.51
CA VAL A 17 -13.37 -10.88 7.05
C VAL A 17 -13.21 -12.39 7.21
N GLY A 18 -12.85 -13.09 6.15
CA GLY A 18 -12.65 -14.53 6.14
C GLY A 18 -11.31 -14.99 6.74
N LYS A 19 -10.39 -14.06 7.04
CA LYS A 19 -9.04 -14.34 7.58
C LYS A 19 -8.27 -15.39 6.77
N GLN A 20 -8.33 -15.27 5.45
CA GLN A 20 -7.73 -16.23 4.53
C GLN A 20 -7.03 -15.57 3.34
N ILE A 21 -6.03 -16.25 2.79
CA ILE A 21 -5.37 -15.85 1.55
C ILE A 21 -6.26 -16.19 0.36
N LEU A 22 -6.51 -15.21 -0.50
CA LEU A 22 -7.20 -15.38 -1.76
C LEU A 22 -6.18 -15.63 -2.87
N LYS A 23 -6.23 -16.80 -3.50
CA LYS A 23 -5.29 -17.20 -4.55
C LYS A 23 -5.54 -16.55 -5.91
N SER A 24 -6.70 -15.91 -6.08
CA SER A 24 -7.08 -15.22 -7.32
C SER A 24 -6.71 -13.74 -7.30
N ASN A 25 -6.53 -13.15 -8.50
CA ASN A 25 -6.33 -11.70 -8.68
C ASN A 25 -5.14 -11.14 -7.90
N LYS A 26 -3.95 -11.71 -8.12
CA LYS A 26 -2.70 -11.17 -7.55
C LYS A 26 -2.40 -9.78 -8.11
N LYS A 27 -1.86 -8.90 -7.27
CA LYS A 27 -1.25 -7.64 -7.69
C LYS A 27 0.25 -7.88 -7.94
N TRP A 28 0.83 -7.16 -8.89
CA TRP A 28 2.22 -7.38 -9.28
C TRP A 28 3.02 -6.10 -9.05
N TYR A 29 4.12 -6.21 -8.33
CA TYR A 29 5.07 -5.12 -8.12
C TYR A 29 6.39 -5.46 -8.81
N ILE A 30 7.11 -4.43 -9.21
CA ILE A 30 8.37 -4.55 -9.95
C ILE A 30 9.53 -4.02 -9.12
N VAL A 31 10.67 -4.70 -9.19
CA VAL A 31 11.89 -4.28 -8.48
C VAL A 31 12.43 -2.96 -9.02
N ASP A 32 12.37 -2.77 -10.33
CA ASP A 32 12.90 -1.61 -11.02
C ASP A 32 11.79 -0.86 -11.77
N THR A 33 11.38 0.27 -11.22
CA THR A 33 10.37 1.15 -11.83
C THR A 33 10.85 1.79 -13.13
N GLY A 34 12.17 1.94 -13.32
CA GLY A 34 12.77 2.39 -14.57
C GLY A 34 12.55 1.39 -15.70
N LEU A 35 12.72 0.10 -15.42
CA LEU A 35 12.42 -0.97 -16.37
C LEU A 35 10.95 -0.98 -16.78
N ARG A 36 10.04 -0.79 -15.83
CA ARG A 36 8.60 -0.64 -16.12
C ARG A 36 8.34 0.51 -17.09
N ASN A 37 8.92 1.67 -16.81
CA ASN A 37 8.73 2.88 -17.62
C ASN A 37 9.36 2.75 -19.02
N TYR A 38 10.37 1.91 -19.17
CA TYR A 38 10.97 1.60 -20.46
C TYR A 38 10.10 0.65 -21.31
N ILE A 39 9.51 -0.36 -20.68
CA ILE A 39 8.72 -1.40 -21.38
C ILE A 39 7.31 -0.89 -21.73
N LEU A 40 6.68 -0.13 -20.82
CA LEU A 40 5.33 0.37 -21.04
C LEU A 40 5.35 1.65 -21.86
N PRO A 41 4.45 1.79 -22.85
CA PRO A 41 4.34 3.04 -23.60
C PRO A 41 4.03 4.18 -22.64
N ARG A 42 4.65 5.36 -22.88
CA ARG A 42 4.53 6.59 -22.09
C ARG A 42 3.11 7.18 -22.13
N ARG A 43 2.13 6.45 -21.61
CA ARG A 43 0.78 6.95 -21.37
C ARG A 43 0.66 7.23 -19.88
N HIS A 44 0.77 8.49 -19.50
CA HIS A 44 0.60 9.02 -18.15
C HIS A 44 1.48 8.32 -17.08
N TYR A 45 2.45 9.07 -16.59
CA TYR A 45 3.24 8.66 -15.42
C TYR A 45 2.29 8.49 -14.23
N ASP A 46 1.99 7.26 -13.89
CA ASP A 46 1.16 6.94 -12.74
C ASP A 46 2.00 7.04 -11.45
N LEU A 47 2.00 8.23 -10.88
CA LEU A 47 2.73 8.52 -9.66
C LEU A 47 2.20 7.68 -8.48
N GLY A 48 0.89 7.45 -8.43
CA GLY A 48 0.27 6.64 -7.38
C GLY A 48 0.80 5.21 -7.39
N PHE A 49 0.80 4.56 -8.56
CA PHE A 49 1.36 3.22 -8.69
C PHE A 49 2.86 3.17 -8.37
N THR A 50 3.63 4.17 -8.82
CA THR A 50 5.07 4.23 -8.55
C THR A 50 5.34 4.34 -7.06
N LEU A 51 4.60 5.21 -6.37
CA LEU A 51 4.72 5.40 -4.93
C LEU A 51 4.35 4.13 -4.15
N GLU A 52 3.24 3.50 -4.52
CA GLU A 52 2.79 2.24 -3.94
C GLU A 52 3.86 1.13 -4.12
N ASN A 53 4.47 1.05 -5.31
CA ASN A 53 5.54 0.11 -5.58
C ASN A 53 6.78 0.34 -4.71
N ILE A 54 7.17 1.61 -4.50
CA ILE A 54 8.29 1.99 -3.61
C ILE A 54 7.98 1.57 -2.17
N VAL A 55 6.79 1.85 -1.68
CA VAL A 55 6.35 1.47 -0.33
C VAL A 55 6.37 -0.05 -0.17
N TYR A 56 5.88 -0.79 -1.17
CA TYR A 56 5.94 -2.25 -1.15
C TYR A 56 7.37 -2.77 -0.97
N LEU A 57 8.31 -2.29 -1.78
CA LEU A 57 9.72 -2.71 -1.70
C LEU A 57 10.35 -2.34 -0.35
N GLU A 58 10.00 -1.19 0.19
CA GLU A 58 10.47 -0.76 1.50
C GLU A 58 9.91 -1.63 2.62
N LEU A 59 8.63 -2.01 2.57
CA LEU A 59 8.05 -2.95 3.53
C LEU A 59 8.79 -4.31 3.50
N LEU A 60 9.13 -4.82 2.31
CA LEU A 60 9.96 -6.02 2.19
C LEU A 60 11.36 -5.82 2.79
N ARG A 61 12.01 -4.68 2.53
CA ARG A 61 13.32 -4.34 3.11
C ARG A 61 13.27 -4.33 4.64
N ARG A 62 12.17 -3.82 5.21
CA ARG A 62 11.90 -3.83 6.67
C ARG A 62 11.48 -5.20 7.21
N ARG A 63 11.49 -6.25 6.38
CA ARG A 63 11.16 -7.63 6.74
C ARG A 63 9.70 -7.86 7.11
N TYR A 64 8.78 -7.09 6.53
CA TYR A 64 7.36 -7.39 6.60
C TYR A 64 6.99 -8.49 5.60
N ARG A 65 6.05 -9.34 6.00
CA ARG A 65 5.23 -10.13 5.08
C ARG A 65 4.08 -9.25 4.61
N VAL A 66 3.93 -9.09 3.30
CA VAL A 66 2.99 -8.12 2.73
C VAL A 66 1.94 -8.82 1.89
N ASN A 67 0.69 -8.48 2.11
CA ASN A 67 -0.45 -8.88 1.30
C ASN A 67 -1.26 -7.64 0.92
N ILE A 68 -2.08 -7.74 -0.13
CA ILE A 68 -3.12 -6.75 -0.42
C ILE A 68 -4.31 -7.03 0.49
N GLY A 69 -4.81 -6.03 1.20
CA GLY A 69 -5.97 -6.19 2.05
C GLY A 69 -7.27 -6.16 1.24
N LYS A 70 -8.20 -7.05 1.58
CA LYS A 70 -9.58 -7.00 1.11
C LYS A 70 -10.51 -7.01 2.30
N TYR A 71 -11.33 -5.97 2.42
CA TYR A 71 -12.40 -5.88 3.40
C TYR A 71 -13.73 -5.66 2.66
N GLU A 72 -14.55 -6.70 2.56
CA GLU A 72 -15.76 -6.72 1.74
C GLU A 72 -15.48 -6.31 0.28
N ASN A 73 -15.96 -5.14 -0.14
CA ASN A 73 -15.77 -4.58 -1.48
C ASN A 73 -14.68 -3.51 -1.55
N THR A 74 -13.94 -3.30 -0.45
CA THR A 74 -12.89 -2.29 -0.36
C THR A 74 -11.52 -2.96 -0.35
N GLU A 75 -10.58 -2.37 -1.09
CA GLU A 75 -9.17 -2.79 -1.09
C GLU A 75 -8.38 -1.88 -0.15
N ILE A 76 -7.45 -2.48 0.59
CA ILE A 76 -6.40 -1.80 1.35
C ILE A 76 -5.09 -2.12 0.65
N ASP A 77 -4.28 -1.11 0.37
CA ASP A 77 -3.08 -1.31 -0.42
C ASP A 77 -2.16 -2.37 0.18
N PHE A 78 -1.90 -2.30 1.50
CA PHE A 78 -1.08 -3.32 2.16
C PHE A 78 -1.59 -3.72 3.54
N VAL A 79 -1.57 -5.02 3.77
CA VAL A 79 -1.59 -5.66 5.10
C VAL A 79 -0.18 -6.17 5.36
N ALA A 80 0.56 -5.47 6.20
CA ALA A 80 1.94 -5.78 6.52
C ALA A 80 2.04 -6.47 7.88
N GLN A 81 2.64 -7.66 7.90
CA GLN A 81 2.78 -8.47 9.11
C GLN A 81 4.25 -8.68 9.46
N LYS A 82 4.60 -8.44 10.71
CA LYS A 82 5.95 -8.69 11.25
C LYS A 82 5.85 -9.13 12.71
N GLN A 83 6.50 -10.24 13.05
CA GLN A 83 6.54 -10.79 14.42
C GLN A 83 5.15 -10.99 15.06
N GLY A 84 4.15 -11.33 14.24
CA GLY A 84 2.77 -11.54 14.71
C GLY A 84 1.91 -10.27 14.77
N GLU A 85 2.51 -9.09 14.63
CA GLU A 85 1.80 -7.81 14.58
C GLU A 85 1.40 -7.46 13.14
N ILE A 86 0.24 -6.84 12.99
CA ILE A 86 -0.33 -6.39 11.71
C ILE A 86 -0.36 -4.86 11.71
N THR A 87 0.00 -4.27 10.56
CA THR A 87 -0.19 -2.86 10.28
C THR A 87 -0.85 -2.71 8.90
N TYR A 88 -1.82 -1.84 8.79
CA TYR A 88 -2.47 -1.52 7.52
C TYR A 88 -1.87 -0.25 6.92
N PHE A 89 -1.60 -0.29 5.62
CA PHE A 89 -1.09 0.86 4.88
C PHE A 89 -1.98 1.16 3.67
N GLN A 90 -2.25 2.44 3.50
CA GLN A 90 -2.82 3.02 2.29
C GLN A 90 -1.81 4.01 1.73
N VAL A 91 -1.67 4.10 0.41
CA VAL A 91 -0.64 4.91 -0.23
C VAL A 91 -1.28 5.82 -1.27
N THR A 92 -1.04 7.11 -1.17
CA THR A 92 -1.55 8.09 -2.12
C THR A 92 -0.54 9.21 -2.38
N ALA A 93 -0.49 9.73 -3.59
CA ALA A 93 0.38 10.84 -3.92
C ALA A 93 -0.12 12.16 -3.32
N ASP A 94 -1.43 12.35 -3.20
CA ASP A 94 -2.05 13.60 -2.81
C ASP A 94 -3.28 13.37 -1.92
N MET A 95 -3.45 14.21 -0.90
CA MET A 95 -4.61 14.24 0.00
C MET A 95 -5.14 15.67 0.21
N THR A 96 -4.78 16.62 -0.65
CA THR A 96 -5.09 18.04 -0.48
C THR A 96 -6.58 18.36 -0.64
N SER A 97 -7.30 17.59 -1.48
CA SER A 97 -8.74 17.76 -1.63
C SER A 97 -9.52 16.92 -0.60
N GLU A 98 -10.63 17.46 -0.10
CA GLU A 98 -11.52 16.73 0.81
C GLU A 98 -12.02 15.42 0.20
N GLU A 99 -12.32 15.39 -1.08
CA GLU A 99 -12.76 14.20 -1.79
C GLU A 99 -11.68 13.09 -1.76
N THR A 100 -10.43 13.46 -2.08
CA THR A 100 -9.29 12.51 -2.04
C THR A 100 -9.04 12.05 -0.60
N PHE A 101 -9.05 12.97 0.36
CA PHE A 101 -8.88 12.65 1.77
C PHE A 101 -9.90 11.60 2.24
N GLN A 102 -11.18 11.81 2.00
CA GLN A 102 -12.23 10.88 2.37
C GLN A 102 -12.10 9.53 1.64
N ARG A 103 -11.71 9.54 0.38
CA ARG A 103 -11.48 8.31 -0.39
C ARG A 103 -10.37 7.46 0.22
N GLU A 104 -9.24 8.07 0.61
CA GLU A 104 -8.10 7.34 1.16
C GLU A 104 -8.31 6.89 2.61
N MET A 105 -9.14 7.59 3.36
CA MET A 105 -9.51 7.21 4.74
C MET A 105 -10.56 6.09 4.77
N ARG A 106 -11.45 6.05 3.79
CA ARG A 106 -12.61 5.15 3.70
C ARG A 106 -12.26 3.65 3.89
N PRO A 107 -11.13 3.11 3.36
CA PRO A 107 -10.79 1.70 3.57
C PRO A 107 -10.72 1.29 5.04
N PHE A 108 -10.34 2.22 5.92
CA PHE A 108 -10.14 1.97 7.35
C PHE A 108 -11.38 2.17 8.22
N THR A 109 -12.37 2.93 7.76
CA THR A 109 -13.52 3.33 8.60
C THR A 109 -14.36 2.18 9.13
N ASN A 110 -14.42 1.07 8.40
CA ASN A 110 -15.20 -0.11 8.77
C ASN A 110 -14.38 -1.19 9.49
N ILE A 111 -13.06 -1.05 9.54
CA ILE A 111 -12.18 -2.03 10.19
C ILE A 111 -12.13 -1.74 11.69
N ARG A 112 -12.78 -2.61 12.48
CA ARG A 112 -12.97 -2.44 13.93
C ARG A 112 -11.93 -3.22 14.76
N ASP A 113 -10.75 -3.42 14.25
CA ASP A 113 -9.64 -3.95 15.03
C ASP A 113 -8.73 -2.84 15.57
N ASN A 114 -7.80 -3.23 16.46
CA ASN A 114 -6.87 -2.31 17.11
C ASN A 114 -5.51 -2.23 16.40
N TYR A 115 -5.38 -2.80 15.20
CA TYR A 115 -4.13 -2.71 14.47
C TYR A 115 -3.88 -1.30 13.94
N PRO A 116 -2.62 -0.84 13.92
CA PRO A 116 -2.26 0.45 13.36
C PRO A 116 -2.74 0.62 11.91
N LYS A 117 -3.26 1.79 11.61
CA LYS A 117 -3.76 2.21 10.29
C LYS A 117 -2.99 3.44 9.87
N ILE A 118 -2.24 3.34 8.78
CA ILE A 118 -1.33 4.39 8.32
C ILE A 118 -1.64 4.72 6.87
N VAL A 119 -1.83 5.99 6.59
CA VAL A 119 -1.86 6.54 5.22
C VAL A 119 -0.52 7.19 4.95
N LEU A 120 0.15 6.75 3.91
CA LEU A 120 1.41 7.33 3.42
C LEU A 120 1.12 8.24 2.22
N THR A 121 1.53 9.50 2.30
CA THR A 121 1.28 10.50 1.25
C THR A 121 2.50 11.37 1.00
N LEU A 122 2.61 11.96 -0.21
CA LEU A 122 3.58 13.01 -0.49
C LEU A 122 3.15 14.38 0.05
N ASP A 123 1.87 14.53 0.42
CA ASP A 123 1.36 15.77 0.98
C ASP A 123 1.85 15.95 2.42
N HIS A 124 2.63 17.02 2.65
CA HIS A 124 3.13 17.35 3.98
C HIS A 124 2.09 17.97 4.91
N PHE A 125 1.08 18.61 4.35
CA PHE A 125 0.11 19.37 5.14
C PHE A 125 -0.97 18.48 5.77
N SER A 126 -1.20 17.30 5.22
CA SER A 126 -2.19 16.35 5.74
C SER A 126 -1.66 15.46 6.86
N SER A 127 -0.39 15.57 7.24
CA SER A 127 0.20 14.75 8.31
C SER A 127 -0.49 14.98 9.65
N GLY A 128 -0.85 13.90 10.35
CA GLY A 128 -1.54 13.97 11.62
C GLY A 128 -2.23 12.67 12.02
N ASN A 129 -3.06 12.74 13.06
CA ASN A 129 -3.89 11.61 13.50
C ASN A 129 -5.38 11.99 13.35
N TYR A 130 -6.09 11.16 12.63
CA TYR A 130 -7.51 11.35 12.33
C TYR A 130 -8.29 10.11 12.80
N ASP A 131 -8.92 10.20 13.95
CA ASP A 131 -9.70 9.11 14.56
C ASP A 131 -8.93 7.77 14.67
N GLY A 132 -7.64 7.85 15.02
CA GLY A 132 -6.77 6.68 15.15
C GLY A 132 -6.08 6.24 13.86
N ILE A 133 -6.35 6.89 12.73
CA ILE A 133 -5.64 6.69 11.48
C ILE A 133 -4.49 7.71 11.42
N GLN A 134 -3.27 7.24 11.29
CA GLN A 134 -2.10 8.09 11.14
C GLN A 134 -1.88 8.45 9.68
N VAL A 135 -1.76 9.74 9.37
CA VAL A 135 -1.31 10.23 8.07
C VAL A 135 0.12 10.69 8.20
N VAL A 136 1.02 10.10 7.42
CA VAL A 136 2.47 10.32 7.51
C VAL A 136 3.01 10.69 6.12
N ASN A 137 3.92 11.65 6.08
CA ASN A 137 4.64 11.93 4.84
C ASN A 137 5.51 10.74 4.47
N VAL A 138 5.39 10.25 3.24
CA VAL A 138 6.09 9.05 2.79
C VAL A 138 7.60 9.23 2.76
N MET A 139 8.10 10.44 2.49
CA MET A 139 9.55 10.70 2.48
C MET A 139 10.12 10.58 3.89
N ASP A 140 9.41 11.12 4.89
CA ASP A 140 9.81 11.00 6.29
C ASP A 140 9.80 9.53 6.72
N TRP A 141 8.74 8.79 6.36
CA TRP A 141 8.63 7.37 6.65
C TRP A 141 9.73 6.51 6.00
N LEU A 142 10.20 6.89 4.79
CA LEU A 142 11.28 6.17 4.09
C LEU A 142 12.65 6.41 4.74
N LEU A 143 12.83 7.54 5.42
CA LEU A 143 14.11 7.94 6.06
C LEU A 143 14.25 7.39 7.49
N ASP A 144 13.16 6.96 8.14
CA ASP A 144 13.17 6.29 9.45
C ASP A 144 13.65 4.82 9.34
#